data_fc3aa2fbfeb1085e54b2468c9d90587d
#
_entry.id   fc3aa2fbfeb1085e54b2468c9d90587d
#
_cell.length_a   1.000
_cell.length_b   1.000
_cell.length_c   1.000
_cell.angle_alpha   90.00
_cell.angle_beta   90.00
_cell.angle_gamma   90.00
#
_symmetry.space_group_name_H-M   'P 1'
#
loop_
_entity.id
_entity.type
_entity.pdbx_description
1 polymer ?
#
loop_
_entity_poly.entity_id
_entity_poly.type
_entity_poly.pdbx_seq_one_letter_code
_entity_poly.pdbx_strand_id
1 'polypeptide(L)'
;MPAVLCESVGRGMRESERAVTVRDVLGHGELILVEYDFLTVRGDKTYLPVGVCFIDKERDVVLVEFPHEAITGGNRLWVRSADLIWPNETKP
;
A
#
# COMPACT_ATOMS: atom_id res chain seq x y z
N MET A 1 8.78 5.34 -6.16
CA MET A 1 8.30 5.27 -4.79
C MET A 1 8.04 3.83 -4.40
N PRO A 2 8.22 3.47 -3.11
CA PRO A 2 7.90 2.12 -2.68
C PRO A 2 6.41 1.86 -2.78
N ALA A 3 6.04 0.59 -2.66
CA ALA A 3 4.65 0.20 -2.76
C ALA A 3 4.36 -0.90 -1.75
N VAL A 4 3.15 -0.89 -1.21
CA VAL A 4 2.74 -1.84 -0.19
C VAL A 4 1.80 -2.86 -0.78
N LEU A 5 1.93 -4.10 -0.32
CA LEU A 5 1.11 -5.20 -0.79
C LEU A 5 -0.37 -4.94 -0.51
N CYS A 6 -1.20 -5.12 -1.52
CA CYS A 6 -2.65 -5.09 -1.37
C CYS A 6 -3.11 -6.50 -1.08
N GLU A 7 -3.79 -6.69 0.05
CA GLU A 7 -4.32 -7.99 0.42
C GLU A 7 -5.43 -8.41 -0.53
N SER A 8 -6.23 -7.43 -0.97
CA SER A 8 -7.30 -7.70 -1.91
C SER A 8 -7.49 -6.48 -2.80
N VAL A 9 -8.01 -6.74 -4.00
CA VAL A 9 -8.30 -5.70 -4.99
C VAL A 9 -9.71 -5.99 -5.48
N GLY A 10 -10.60 -5.03 -5.28
CA GLY A 10 -11.98 -5.17 -5.72
C GLY A 10 -12.39 -4.01 -6.60
N ARG A 11 -13.66 -4.01 -6.96
CA ARG A 11 -14.21 -2.93 -7.76
C ARG A 11 -14.37 -1.68 -6.91
N GLY A 12 -14.04 -0.53 -7.52
CA GLY A 12 -14.32 0.75 -6.92
C GLY A 12 -15.69 1.26 -7.32
N MET A 13 -15.90 2.55 -7.16
CA MET A 13 -17.17 3.15 -7.48
C MET A 13 -17.31 3.47 -8.96
N ARG A 14 -16.18 3.68 -9.65
CA ARG A 14 -16.15 3.90 -11.09
C ARG A 14 -15.41 2.75 -11.74
N GLU A 15 -15.61 2.60 -13.06
CA GLU A 15 -15.01 1.50 -13.80
C GLU A 15 -13.49 1.53 -13.73
N SER A 16 -12.91 2.73 -13.75
CA SER A 16 -11.45 2.89 -13.70
C SER A 16 -10.89 2.78 -12.29
N GLU A 17 -11.74 2.63 -11.29
CA GLU A 17 -11.34 2.70 -9.89
C GLU A 17 -11.31 1.31 -9.27
N ARG A 18 -10.39 1.12 -8.33
CA ARG A 18 -10.30 -0.13 -7.57
C ARG A 18 -10.33 0.17 -6.09
N ALA A 19 -10.95 -0.73 -5.35
CA ALA A 19 -10.95 -0.70 -3.89
C ALA A 19 -9.90 -1.68 -3.42
N VAL A 20 -8.81 -1.19 -2.83
CA VAL A 20 -7.73 -2.05 -2.37
C VAL A 20 -7.70 -2.06 -0.87
N THR A 21 -7.37 -3.22 -0.30
CA THR A 21 -7.24 -3.37 1.15
C THR A 21 -5.77 -3.56 1.47
N VAL A 22 -5.29 -2.73 2.40
CA VAL A 22 -3.93 -2.83 2.92
C VAL A 22 -4.03 -3.19 4.39
N ARG A 23 -3.25 -4.18 4.82
CA ARG A 23 -3.31 -4.66 6.19
C ARG A 23 -2.20 -4.05 7.01
N ASP A 24 -2.56 -3.57 8.20
CA ASP A 24 -1.56 -2.98 9.10
C ASP A 24 -0.90 -4.07 9.96
N VAL A 25 0.05 -3.63 10.80
CA VAL A 25 0.82 -4.58 11.63
C VAL A 25 -0.04 -5.26 12.68
N LEU A 26 -1.20 -4.71 13.00
CA LEU A 26 -2.11 -5.30 13.98
C LEU A 26 -3.14 -6.19 13.32
N GLY A 27 -3.10 -6.32 12.00
CA GLY A 27 -4.04 -7.17 11.28
C GLY A 27 -5.32 -6.47 10.85
N HIS A 28 -5.41 -5.15 11.01
CA HIS A 28 -6.57 -4.40 10.57
C HIS A 28 -6.42 -4.04 9.10
N GLY A 29 -7.51 -4.15 8.34
CA GLY A 29 -7.52 -3.79 6.93
C GLY A 29 -8.03 -2.38 6.73
N GLU A 30 -7.34 -1.61 5.90
CA GLU A 30 -7.78 -0.28 5.50
C GLU A 30 -8.13 -0.32 4.03
N LEU A 31 -9.27 0.26 3.69
CA LEU A 31 -9.77 0.26 2.32
C LEU A 31 -9.50 1.61 1.68
N ILE A 32 -8.82 1.59 0.55
CA ILE A 32 -8.47 2.80 -0.18
C ILE A 32 -8.99 2.67 -1.61
N LEU A 33 -9.60 3.73 -2.13
CA LEU A 33 -10.06 3.79 -3.51
C LEU A 33 -9.01 4.50 -4.35
N VAL A 34 -8.57 3.85 -5.42
CA VAL A 34 -7.53 4.40 -6.29
C VAL A 34 -7.84 4.07 -7.74
N GLU A 35 -7.27 4.86 -8.66
CA GLU A 35 -7.35 4.53 -10.09
C GLU A 35 -6.53 3.28 -10.35
N TYR A 36 -7.04 2.39 -11.19
CA TYR A 36 -6.38 1.10 -11.38
C TYR A 36 -4.98 1.24 -11.98
N ASP A 37 -4.76 2.26 -12.81
CA ASP A 37 -3.46 2.43 -13.45
C ASP A 37 -2.41 3.00 -12.50
N PHE A 38 -2.81 3.41 -11.30
CA PHE A 38 -1.87 3.84 -10.27
C PHE A 38 -1.22 2.64 -9.58
N LEU A 39 -1.84 1.47 -9.67
CA LEU A 39 -1.36 0.28 -8.96
C LEU A 39 -0.20 -0.37 -9.72
N THR A 40 0.67 -1.04 -8.96
CA THR A 40 1.79 -1.79 -9.53
C THR A 40 1.49 -3.27 -9.41
N VAL A 41 1.65 -4.01 -10.50
CA VAL A 41 1.41 -5.45 -10.50
C VAL A 41 2.74 -6.16 -10.72
N ARG A 42 3.03 -7.13 -9.87
CA ARG A 42 4.20 -7.99 -10.01
C ARG A 42 3.78 -9.43 -9.83
N GLY A 43 3.88 -10.21 -10.93
CA GLY A 43 3.39 -11.58 -10.90
C GLY A 43 1.90 -11.58 -10.65
N ASP A 44 1.49 -12.29 -9.62
CA ASP A 44 0.07 -12.37 -9.24
C ASP A 44 -0.30 -11.42 -8.10
N LYS A 45 0.59 -10.50 -7.74
CA LYS A 45 0.39 -9.60 -6.62
C LYS A 45 0.25 -8.17 -7.08
N THR A 46 -0.57 -7.42 -6.37
CA THR A 46 -0.82 -6.00 -6.63
C THR A 46 -0.32 -5.18 -5.46
N TYR A 47 0.30 -4.06 -5.75
CA TYR A 47 0.89 -3.18 -4.76
C TYR A 47 0.39 -1.77 -4.97
N LEU A 48 0.24 -1.04 -3.86
CA LEU A 48 -0.18 0.36 -3.87
C LEU A 48 1.03 1.23 -3.59
N PRO A 49 1.44 2.11 -4.53
CA PRO A 49 2.51 3.06 -4.26
C PRO A 49 2.19 3.95 -3.06
N VAL A 50 3.17 4.14 -2.19
CA VAL A 50 2.99 4.90 -0.95
C VAL A 50 4.23 5.73 -0.69
N GLY A 51 4.08 6.77 0.13
CA GLY A 51 5.22 7.49 0.68
C GLY A 51 5.67 6.81 1.95
N VAL A 52 6.95 6.96 2.29
CA VAL A 52 7.49 6.40 3.54
C VAL A 52 7.73 7.56 4.49
N CYS A 53 7.11 7.47 5.67
CA CYS A 53 7.24 8.50 6.69
C CYS A 53 8.31 8.13 7.71
N PHE A 54 8.40 6.85 8.08
CA PHE A 54 9.33 6.42 9.11
C PHE A 54 9.61 4.93 8.97
N ILE A 55 10.84 4.54 9.23
CA ILE A 55 11.27 3.14 9.19
C ILE A 55 11.74 2.75 10.58
N ASP A 56 11.11 1.73 11.16
CA ASP A 56 11.51 1.19 12.45
C ASP A 56 12.20 -0.15 12.20
N LYS A 57 13.52 -0.13 12.17
CA LYS A 57 14.28 -1.33 11.84
C LYS A 57 14.25 -2.36 12.94
N GLU A 58 14.09 -1.94 14.17
CA GLU A 58 14.05 -2.88 15.29
C GLU A 58 12.79 -3.74 15.23
N ARG A 59 11.68 -3.15 14.88
CA ARG A 59 10.40 -3.86 14.81
C ARG A 59 10.06 -4.36 13.43
N ASP A 60 10.86 -3.99 12.42
CA ASP A 60 10.62 -4.39 11.05
C ASP A 60 9.29 -3.88 10.53
N VAL A 61 8.97 -2.64 10.88
CA VAL A 61 7.73 -2.01 10.45
C VAL A 61 8.05 -0.65 9.85
N VAL A 62 7.14 -0.17 9.01
CA VAL A 62 7.32 1.10 8.29
C VAL A 62 6.01 1.86 8.36
N LEU A 63 6.11 3.15 8.67
CA LEU A 63 4.95 4.03 8.60
C LEU A 63 4.86 4.57 7.18
N VAL A 64 3.77 4.26 6.51
CA VAL A 64 3.56 4.68 5.13
C VAL A 64 2.41 5.67 5.04
N GLU A 65 2.45 6.47 4.00
CA GLU A 65 1.40 7.45 3.73
C GLU A 65 0.75 7.11 2.40
N PHE A 66 -0.58 7.02 2.41
CA PHE A 66 -1.36 6.70 1.21
C PHE A 66 -1.46 7.92 0.31
N PRO A 67 -1.69 7.70 -0.99
CA PRO A 67 -1.90 8.83 -1.92
C PRO A 67 -3.20 9.56 -1.63
N HIS A 68 -4.18 8.87 -1.03
CA HIS A 68 -5.47 9.43 -0.63
C HIS A 68 -5.82 8.92 0.74
N GLU A 69 -6.81 9.53 1.35
CA GLU A 69 -7.33 9.01 2.60
C GLU A 69 -8.04 7.69 2.38
N ALA A 70 -7.92 6.79 3.35
CA ALA A 70 -8.71 5.57 3.37
C ALA A 70 -10.18 5.92 3.63
N ILE A 71 -11.05 4.95 3.44
CA ILE A 71 -12.48 5.14 3.68
C ILE A 71 -12.72 5.62 5.11
N THR A 72 -11.90 5.16 6.05
CA THR A 72 -12.02 5.56 7.46
C THR A 72 -11.49 6.96 7.73
N GLY A 73 -10.86 7.60 6.75
CA GLY A 73 -10.36 8.96 6.88
C GLY A 73 -8.88 9.09 7.18
N GLY A 74 -8.20 7.98 7.51
CA GLY A 74 -6.78 8.01 7.77
C GLY A 74 -5.97 7.91 6.49
N ASN A 75 -4.73 8.43 6.52
CA ASN A 75 -3.86 8.30 5.36
C ASN A 75 -2.48 7.77 5.72
N ARG A 76 -2.26 7.34 6.95
CA ARG A 76 -0.99 6.76 7.39
C ARG A 76 -1.24 5.45 8.08
N LEU A 77 -0.29 4.51 7.91
CA LEU A 77 -0.49 3.16 8.40
C LEU A 77 0.87 2.53 8.69
N TRP A 78 0.97 1.81 9.80
CA TRP A 78 2.14 1.00 10.08
C TRP A 78 1.97 -0.35 9.39
N VAL A 79 2.91 -0.70 8.53
CA VAL A 79 2.88 -1.98 7.81
C VAL A 79 4.18 -2.72 8.08
N ARG A 80 4.16 -4.04 7.83
CA ARG A 80 5.38 -4.82 7.97
C ARG A 80 6.32 -4.52 6.83
N SER A 81 7.62 -4.47 7.11
CA SER A 81 8.62 -4.25 6.08
C SER A 81 8.50 -5.27 4.95
N ALA A 82 8.15 -6.52 5.31
CA ALA A 82 8.03 -7.59 4.32
C ALA A 82 6.93 -7.36 3.31
N ASP A 83 5.97 -6.48 3.62
CA ASP A 83 4.86 -6.19 2.71
C ASP A 83 5.17 -5.04 1.76
N LEU A 84 6.39 -4.49 1.82
CA LEU A 84 6.79 -3.39 0.94
C LEU A 84 7.72 -3.90 -0.14
N ILE A 85 7.55 -3.38 -1.34
CA ILE A 85 8.57 -3.48 -2.36
C ILE A 85 9.13 -2.08 -2.59
N TRP A 86 10.42 -2.01 -2.83
CA TRP A 86 11.10 -0.74 -3.03
C TRP A 86 11.40 -0.55 -4.50
N PRO A 87 11.52 0.69 -4.97
CA PRO A 87 11.90 0.91 -6.36
C PRO A 87 13.22 0.20 -6.63
N ASN A 88 13.44 -0.13 -7.86
CA ASN A 88 14.65 -0.85 -8.22
C ASN A 88 15.86 0.03 -7.96
N GLU A 89 16.50 -0.25 -6.86
CA GLU A 89 17.67 0.49 -6.45
C GLU A 89 18.95 -0.26 -6.75
N THR A 90 18.80 -1.34 -7.39
CA THR A 90 19.97 -2.08 -7.71
C THR A 90 20.80 -1.37 -8.74
N LYS A 91 20.59 -1.28 -8.65
CA LYS A 91 21.09 -0.90 -9.25
C LYS A 91 21.89 -0.67 -9.41
N PRO A 92 22.19 -0.62 -9.14
CA PRO A 92 23.05 0.09 -9.85
C PRO A 92 23.43 -0.53 -10.94
#